data_ad5f0da8b4031c23e17c586fc479bdca
#
_entry.id   ad5f0da8b4031c23e17c586fc479bdca
#
_cell.length_a   1.000
_cell.length_b   1.000
_cell.length_c   1.000
_cell.angle_alpha   90.00
_cell.angle_beta   90.00
_cell.angle_gamma   90.00
#
_symmetry.space_group_name_H-M   'P 1'
#
loop_
_entity.id
_entity.type
_entity.pdbx_description
1 polymer ?
#
loop_
_entity_poly.entity_id
_entity_poly.type
_entity_poly.pdbx_seq_one_letter_code
_entity_poly.pdbx_strand_id
1 'polypeptide(L)'
;VTRHIPWIVTAIIGVVALTVVAISRGESVNALWIVVAAVSCFLVAYRYYALFIARHVMRIDPARPTPAVRRADGLDYVATDRTVLFGHHFAAIAGAGPLVGPVLAAQMGYLPGTLWIIFGVVLAGAVQDFMVLFISMRRDGKSLGELIRMEMGQVAGTIALFGAFMIMVIILAVLALIVVKALAESPWGMFTVAATVPLAMAMGAYTRWIRPGRIGEVSVLGLIGLIAAIMYGQAVAQSPTWGPIFTFTPIQLCWILIGYGAVASVLPVWLLLAPRDYLSTFLKIGAIAALAIGIVIMAPPLQMPALTRFVAGDGPVWAGGLFPFLFITIACGAVSGFHALISSGTTPKLIASEGDAPMIGYGAMLMEAFVAIMALVGASILDPGVYFTMNSPTALIGTDAASAS
;
A
#
# COMPACT_ATOMS: atom_id res chain seq x y z
N VAL A 1 6.57 -30.37 -10.90
CA VAL A 1 7.71 -29.48 -10.54
C VAL A 1 8.90 -29.74 -11.44
N THR A 2 9.35 -30.99 -11.61
CA THR A 2 10.55 -31.36 -12.40
C THR A 2 10.51 -30.91 -13.87
N ARG A 3 9.35 -30.86 -14.51
CA ARG A 3 9.17 -30.47 -15.91
C ARG A 3 9.51 -28.98 -16.18
N HIS A 4 9.48 -28.14 -15.16
CA HIS A 4 9.74 -26.70 -15.30
C HIS A 4 11.17 -26.31 -14.94
N ILE A 5 11.94 -27.20 -14.27
CA ILE A 5 13.32 -26.92 -13.85
C ILE A 5 14.22 -26.51 -15.02
N PRO A 6 14.23 -27.22 -16.19
CA PRO A 6 15.09 -26.82 -17.31
C PRO A 6 14.78 -25.42 -17.82
N TRP A 7 13.50 -25.02 -17.86
CA TRP A 7 13.08 -23.71 -18.32
C TRP A 7 13.45 -22.60 -17.33
N ILE A 8 13.35 -22.88 -16.03
CA ILE A 8 13.80 -21.96 -14.97
C ILE A 8 15.31 -21.75 -15.08
N VAL A 9 16.08 -22.82 -15.22
CA VAL A 9 17.54 -22.75 -15.39
C VAL A 9 17.91 -21.96 -16.65
N THR A 10 17.23 -22.22 -17.76
CA THR A 10 17.45 -21.48 -19.03
C THR A 10 17.13 -19.99 -18.86
N ALA A 11 16.04 -19.65 -18.18
CA ALA A 11 15.68 -18.25 -17.91
C ALA A 11 16.73 -17.56 -17.03
N ILE A 12 17.22 -18.22 -15.96
CA ILE A 12 18.27 -17.70 -15.10
C ILE A 12 19.56 -17.46 -15.90
N ILE A 13 19.98 -18.43 -16.70
CA ILE A 13 21.16 -18.29 -17.56
C ILE A 13 21.00 -17.10 -18.53
N GLY A 14 19.81 -16.95 -19.15
CA GLY A 14 19.50 -15.83 -20.02
C GLY A 14 19.60 -14.48 -19.32
N VAL A 15 19.03 -14.35 -18.12
CA VAL A 15 19.11 -13.13 -17.31
C VAL A 15 20.56 -12.81 -16.94
N VAL A 16 21.31 -13.80 -16.44
CA VAL A 16 22.72 -13.62 -16.08
C VAL A 16 23.54 -13.20 -17.29
N ALA A 17 23.38 -13.87 -18.44
CA ALA A 17 24.11 -13.54 -19.66
C ALA A 17 23.82 -12.12 -20.14
N LEU A 18 22.55 -11.70 -20.17
CA LEU A 18 22.16 -10.34 -20.54
C LEU A 18 22.74 -9.30 -19.57
N THR A 19 22.70 -9.58 -18.26
CA THR A 19 23.27 -8.69 -17.24
C THR A 19 24.78 -8.54 -17.43
N VAL A 20 25.49 -9.63 -17.68
CA VAL A 20 26.96 -9.61 -17.93
C VAL A 20 27.26 -8.81 -19.18
N VAL A 21 26.49 -8.99 -20.27
CA VAL A 21 26.70 -8.23 -21.53
C VAL A 21 26.46 -6.75 -21.31
N ALA A 22 25.38 -6.37 -20.62
CA ALA A 22 25.07 -4.98 -20.35
C ALA A 22 26.17 -4.29 -19.51
N ILE A 23 26.59 -4.93 -18.42
CA ILE A 23 27.67 -4.42 -17.56
C ILE A 23 28.98 -4.34 -18.33
N SER A 24 29.31 -5.33 -19.15
CA SER A 24 30.56 -5.34 -19.96
C SER A 24 30.57 -4.24 -21.02
N ARG A 25 29.41 -3.77 -21.45
CA ARG A 25 29.27 -2.62 -22.35
C ARG A 25 29.23 -1.27 -21.65
N GLY A 26 29.34 -1.24 -20.32
CA GLY A 26 29.31 -0.03 -19.51
C GLY A 26 27.93 0.61 -19.40
N GLU A 27 26.85 -0.14 -19.61
CA GLU A 27 25.50 0.36 -19.41
C GLU A 27 25.28 0.63 -17.91
N SER A 28 24.86 1.85 -17.59
CA SER A 28 24.48 2.21 -16.22
C SER A 28 23.14 1.58 -15.85
N VAL A 29 23.01 1.11 -14.61
CA VAL A 29 21.74 0.67 -14.07
C VAL A 29 20.78 1.83 -14.05
N ASN A 30 19.64 1.70 -14.69
CA ASN A 30 18.58 2.70 -14.73
C ASN A 30 17.30 2.22 -14.03
N ALA A 31 16.37 3.13 -13.85
CA ALA A 31 15.10 2.86 -13.17
C ALA A 31 14.29 1.71 -13.82
N LEU A 32 14.34 1.58 -15.14
CA LEU A 32 13.62 0.54 -15.88
C LEU A 32 14.04 -0.88 -15.46
N TRP A 33 15.32 -1.11 -15.17
CA TRP A 33 15.81 -2.41 -14.73
C TRP A 33 15.15 -2.88 -13.45
N ILE A 34 15.03 -1.96 -12.47
CA ILE A 34 14.40 -2.27 -11.17
C ILE A 34 12.91 -2.55 -11.35
N VAL A 35 12.21 -1.72 -12.14
CA VAL A 35 10.78 -1.88 -12.38
C VAL A 35 10.47 -3.20 -13.09
N VAL A 36 11.21 -3.52 -14.17
CA VAL A 36 11.02 -4.79 -14.90
C VAL A 36 11.36 -5.99 -14.04
N ALA A 37 12.44 -5.93 -13.26
CA ALA A 37 12.82 -7.00 -12.35
C ALA A 37 11.72 -7.25 -11.29
N ALA A 38 11.21 -6.19 -10.65
CA ALA A 38 10.15 -6.29 -9.65
C ALA A 38 8.87 -6.89 -10.24
N VAL A 39 8.38 -6.35 -11.37
CA VAL A 39 7.16 -6.84 -12.04
C VAL A 39 7.32 -8.30 -12.43
N SER A 40 8.45 -8.68 -13.03
CA SER A 40 8.72 -10.07 -13.42
C SER A 40 8.73 -11.00 -12.22
N CYS A 41 9.42 -10.63 -11.14
CA CYS A 41 9.44 -11.41 -9.90
C CYS A 41 8.03 -11.56 -9.30
N PHE A 42 7.25 -10.49 -9.25
CA PHE A 42 5.91 -10.52 -8.67
C PHE A 42 4.92 -11.36 -9.49
N LEU A 43 4.96 -11.26 -10.82
CA LEU A 43 4.13 -12.09 -11.68
C LEU A 43 4.47 -13.59 -11.54
N VAL A 44 5.76 -13.93 -11.52
CA VAL A 44 6.22 -15.30 -11.32
C VAL A 44 5.83 -15.80 -9.92
N ALA A 45 6.04 -14.98 -8.88
CA ALA A 45 5.67 -15.32 -7.51
C ALA A 45 4.18 -15.58 -7.38
N TYR A 46 3.33 -14.69 -7.94
CA TYR A 46 1.89 -14.90 -7.92
C TYR A 46 1.49 -16.17 -8.67
N ARG A 47 1.99 -16.36 -9.90
CA ARG A 47 1.60 -17.47 -10.76
C ARG A 47 2.01 -18.85 -10.23
N TYR A 48 3.15 -18.95 -9.59
CA TYR A 48 3.68 -20.23 -9.16
C TYR A 48 3.65 -20.40 -7.64
N TYR A 49 4.17 -19.46 -6.87
CA TYR A 49 4.32 -19.61 -5.42
C TYR A 49 2.99 -19.38 -4.67
N ALA A 50 2.27 -18.28 -4.96
CA ALA A 50 0.97 -18.04 -4.33
C ALA A 50 -0.04 -19.15 -4.63
N LEU A 51 -0.13 -19.60 -5.90
CA LEU A 51 -1.04 -20.67 -6.28
C LEU A 51 -0.60 -22.06 -5.76
N PHE A 52 0.71 -22.27 -5.56
CA PHE A 52 1.20 -23.45 -4.86
C PHE A 52 0.74 -23.46 -3.41
N ILE A 53 0.93 -22.37 -2.68
CA ILE A 53 0.45 -22.20 -1.30
C ILE A 53 -1.07 -22.40 -1.23
N ALA A 54 -1.83 -21.78 -2.12
CA ALA A 54 -3.28 -21.88 -2.16
C ALA A 54 -3.76 -23.34 -2.31
N ARG A 55 -3.16 -24.07 -3.23
CA ARG A 55 -3.62 -25.43 -3.60
C ARG A 55 -3.10 -26.53 -2.68
N HIS A 56 -1.81 -26.47 -2.32
CA HIS A 56 -1.14 -27.56 -1.64
C HIS A 56 -1.00 -27.37 -0.13
N VAL A 57 -0.83 -26.12 0.32
CA VAL A 57 -0.68 -25.80 1.73
C VAL A 57 -2.03 -25.50 2.37
N MET A 58 -2.74 -24.50 1.85
CA MET A 58 -4.02 -24.06 2.42
C MET A 58 -5.22 -24.89 1.96
N ARG A 59 -5.10 -25.55 0.79
CA ARG A 59 -6.18 -26.33 0.19
C ARG A 59 -7.48 -25.53 0.10
N ILE A 60 -7.40 -24.41 -0.62
CA ILE A 60 -8.54 -23.54 -0.87
C ILE A 60 -9.63 -24.30 -1.60
N ASP A 61 -10.85 -24.15 -1.10
CA ASP A 61 -12.05 -24.76 -1.66
C ASP A 61 -13.07 -23.66 -2.04
N PRO A 62 -13.20 -23.32 -3.33
CA PRO A 62 -14.15 -22.31 -3.78
C PRO A 62 -15.63 -22.66 -3.50
N ALA A 63 -15.96 -23.94 -3.28
CA ALA A 63 -17.31 -24.38 -2.95
C ALA A 63 -17.68 -24.15 -1.48
N ARG A 64 -16.67 -23.89 -0.61
CA ARG A 64 -16.91 -23.65 0.80
C ARG A 64 -17.52 -22.27 1.02
N PRO A 65 -18.69 -22.16 1.69
CA PRO A 65 -19.29 -20.86 1.97
C PRO A 65 -18.42 -20.06 2.96
N THR A 66 -18.13 -18.82 2.59
CA THR A 66 -17.34 -17.88 3.41
C THR A 66 -18.18 -17.30 4.57
N PRO A 67 -17.56 -16.66 5.57
CA PRO A 67 -18.29 -15.94 6.61
C PRO A 67 -19.22 -14.87 6.05
N ALA A 68 -18.81 -14.15 4.99
CA ALA A 68 -19.62 -13.14 4.31
C ALA A 68 -20.96 -13.70 3.80
N VAL A 69 -20.99 -14.98 3.41
CA VAL A 69 -22.20 -15.67 2.92
C VAL A 69 -22.97 -16.33 4.06
N ARG A 70 -22.27 -17.04 4.97
CA ARG A 70 -22.92 -17.79 6.06
C ARG A 70 -23.53 -16.91 7.15
N ARG A 71 -22.92 -15.77 7.41
CA ARG A 71 -23.27 -14.83 8.50
C ARG A 71 -23.74 -13.49 7.97
N ALA A 72 -24.21 -13.43 6.73
CA ALA A 72 -24.66 -12.20 6.09
C ALA A 72 -25.66 -11.44 6.98
N ASP A 73 -25.27 -10.29 7.50
CA ASP A 73 -26.08 -9.41 8.35
C ASP A 73 -26.39 -8.06 7.66
N GLY A 74 -25.77 -7.80 6.52
CA GLY A 74 -25.91 -6.57 5.77
C GLY A 74 -25.19 -5.36 6.37
N LEU A 75 -24.42 -5.57 7.45
CA LEU A 75 -23.63 -4.53 8.14
C LEU A 75 -22.15 -4.83 8.05
N ASP A 76 -21.68 -5.85 8.77
CA ASP A 76 -20.30 -6.29 8.82
C ASP A 76 -19.99 -7.42 7.83
N TYR A 77 -20.93 -8.37 7.71
CA TYR A 77 -20.81 -9.54 6.85
C TYR A 77 -21.58 -9.30 5.55
N VAL A 78 -20.88 -8.80 4.55
CA VAL A 78 -21.47 -8.43 3.24
C VAL A 78 -20.63 -9.01 2.12
N ALA A 79 -21.17 -10.02 1.42
CA ALA A 79 -20.50 -10.59 0.25
C ALA A 79 -20.28 -9.51 -0.82
N THR A 80 -19.04 -9.18 -1.08
CA THR A 80 -18.60 -8.08 -1.94
C THR A 80 -17.97 -8.63 -3.22
N ASP A 81 -18.18 -7.92 -4.35
CA ASP A 81 -17.51 -8.25 -5.60
C ASP A 81 -15.97 -8.26 -5.41
N ARG A 82 -15.30 -9.26 -6.01
CA ARG A 82 -13.86 -9.46 -5.85
C ARG A 82 -13.02 -8.26 -6.26
N THR A 83 -13.44 -7.50 -7.28
CA THR A 83 -12.70 -6.32 -7.77
C THR A 83 -12.81 -5.16 -6.80
N VAL A 84 -14.02 -4.94 -6.26
CA VAL A 84 -14.27 -3.94 -5.22
C VAL A 84 -13.52 -4.31 -3.96
N LEU A 85 -13.56 -5.58 -3.56
CA LEU A 85 -12.88 -6.07 -2.36
C LEU A 85 -11.35 -6.02 -2.50
N PHE A 86 -10.81 -6.35 -3.69
CA PHE A 86 -9.39 -6.15 -3.96
C PHE A 86 -8.98 -4.68 -3.80
N GLY A 87 -9.76 -3.76 -4.39
CA GLY A 87 -9.51 -2.34 -4.26
C GLY A 87 -9.62 -1.84 -2.82
N HIS A 88 -10.63 -2.27 -2.07
CA HIS A 88 -10.78 -1.96 -0.66
C HIS A 88 -9.60 -2.49 0.17
N HIS A 89 -9.24 -3.76 0.02
CA HIS A 89 -8.13 -4.38 0.75
C HIS A 89 -6.80 -3.71 0.41
N PHE A 90 -6.50 -3.53 -0.89
CA PHE A 90 -5.30 -2.82 -1.35
C PHE A 90 -5.24 -1.39 -0.81
N ALA A 91 -6.35 -0.64 -0.84
CA ALA A 91 -6.37 0.73 -0.33
C ALA A 91 -6.13 0.79 1.19
N ALA A 92 -6.65 -0.19 1.93
CA ALA A 92 -6.50 -0.28 3.37
C ALA A 92 -5.05 -0.59 3.78
N ILE A 93 -4.37 -1.50 3.06
CA ILE A 93 -2.97 -1.85 3.34
C ILE A 93 -1.99 -0.82 2.78
N ALA A 94 -2.18 -0.35 1.54
CA ALA A 94 -1.32 0.63 0.86
C ALA A 94 -1.59 2.07 1.34
N GLY A 95 -1.27 2.35 2.60
CA GLY A 95 -1.33 3.69 3.18
C GLY A 95 -0.12 4.56 2.81
N ALA A 96 0.35 5.39 3.75
CA ALA A 96 1.56 6.21 3.57
C ALA A 96 2.86 5.40 3.75
N GLY A 97 2.80 4.25 4.45
CA GLY A 97 3.97 3.44 4.77
C GLY A 97 4.82 3.01 3.58
N PRO A 98 4.21 2.39 2.53
CA PRO A 98 4.94 1.94 1.34
C PRO A 98 5.50 3.09 0.48
N LEU A 99 5.10 4.32 0.73
CA LEU A 99 5.66 5.51 0.08
C LEU A 99 6.80 6.10 0.89
N VAL A 100 6.55 6.42 2.15
CA VAL A 100 7.49 7.13 3.02
C VAL A 100 8.71 6.26 3.38
N GLY A 101 8.49 5.00 3.77
CA GLY A 101 9.57 4.11 4.18
C GLY A 101 10.67 3.93 3.13
N PRO A 102 10.34 3.53 1.89
CA PRO A 102 11.33 3.39 0.82
C PRO A 102 12.03 4.68 0.45
N VAL A 103 11.32 5.82 0.47
CA VAL A 103 11.94 7.14 0.25
C VAL A 103 12.99 7.44 1.32
N LEU A 104 12.68 7.25 2.60
CA LEU A 104 13.64 7.46 3.68
C LEU A 104 14.83 6.48 3.61
N ALA A 105 14.57 5.24 3.24
CA ALA A 105 15.59 4.20 3.12
C ALA A 105 16.55 4.41 1.93
N ALA A 106 16.17 5.20 0.94
CA ALA A 106 17.01 5.54 -0.21
C ALA A 106 18.32 6.23 0.21
N GLN A 107 18.39 6.82 1.42
CA GLN A 107 19.68 7.33 1.95
C GLN A 107 20.79 6.27 1.99
N MET A 108 20.44 4.99 2.09
CA MET A 108 21.41 3.88 2.11
C MET A 108 21.75 3.34 0.72
N GLY A 109 21.20 3.95 -0.33
CA GLY A 109 21.30 3.51 -1.72
C GLY A 109 20.07 2.73 -2.18
N TYR A 110 19.99 2.50 -3.50
CA TYR A 110 18.82 1.83 -4.07
C TYR A 110 18.81 0.32 -3.87
N LEU A 111 19.97 -0.33 -3.79
CA LEU A 111 20.08 -1.78 -3.85
C LEU A 111 19.51 -2.51 -2.62
N PRO A 112 19.85 -2.12 -1.37
CA PRO A 112 19.37 -2.84 -0.19
C PRO A 112 17.84 -2.80 -0.06
N GLY A 113 17.25 -1.62 -0.30
CA GLY A 113 15.80 -1.44 -0.27
C GLY A 113 15.10 -2.26 -1.35
N THR A 114 15.61 -2.25 -2.59
CA THR A 114 15.08 -3.06 -3.70
C THR A 114 15.08 -4.55 -3.37
N LEU A 115 16.18 -5.08 -2.89
CA LEU A 115 16.30 -6.49 -2.55
C LEU A 115 15.35 -6.88 -1.41
N TRP A 116 15.30 -6.06 -0.35
CA TRP A 116 14.42 -6.36 0.76
C TRP A 116 12.93 -6.31 0.38
N ILE A 117 12.50 -5.33 -0.40
CA ILE A 117 11.11 -5.27 -0.87
C ILE A 117 10.77 -6.52 -1.69
N ILE A 118 11.59 -6.86 -2.70
CA ILE A 118 11.30 -7.98 -3.61
C ILE A 118 11.29 -9.32 -2.85
N PHE A 119 12.34 -9.63 -2.10
CA PHE A 119 12.44 -10.91 -1.39
C PHE A 119 11.50 -10.95 -0.17
N GLY A 120 11.41 -9.85 0.58
CA GLY A 120 10.56 -9.75 1.76
C GLY A 120 9.08 -9.95 1.43
N VAL A 121 8.59 -9.30 0.38
CA VAL A 121 7.17 -9.46 0.00
C VAL A 121 6.88 -10.86 -0.52
N VAL A 122 7.70 -11.38 -1.43
CA VAL A 122 7.42 -12.69 -2.06
C VAL A 122 7.44 -13.82 -1.05
N LEU A 123 8.46 -13.84 -0.16
CA LEU A 123 8.70 -14.96 0.74
C LEU A 123 7.98 -14.82 2.08
N ALA A 124 7.69 -13.59 2.53
CA ALA A 124 7.12 -13.34 3.84
C ALA A 124 5.85 -12.49 3.81
N GLY A 125 5.88 -11.25 3.35
CA GLY A 125 4.74 -10.32 3.49
C GLY A 125 3.47 -10.79 2.83
N ALA A 126 3.53 -11.13 1.55
CA ALA A 126 2.37 -11.61 0.82
C ALA A 126 1.89 -12.99 1.31
N VAL A 127 2.79 -13.82 1.80
CA VAL A 127 2.45 -15.09 2.45
C VAL A 127 1.72 -14.83 3.75
N GLN A 128 2.23 -13.91 4.59
CA GLN A 128 1.60 -13.51 5.85
C GLN A 128 0.16 -13.02 5.62
N ASP A 129 -0.02 -12.06 4.74
CA ASP A 129 -1.33 -11.46 4.49
C ASP A 129 -2.33 -12.49 3.99
N PHE A 130 -1.91 -13.34 3.08
CA PHE A 130 -2.73 -14.41 2.53
C PHE A 130 -3.07 -15.49 3.59
N MET A 131 -2.10 -15.91 4.40
CA MET A 131 -2.34 -16.91 5.46
C MET A 131 -3.25 -16.39 6.54
N VAL A 132 -3.06 -15.16 7.00
CA VAL A 132 -3.90 -14.54 8.02
C VAL A 132 -5.34 -14.37 7.51
N LEU A 133 -5.52 -13.91 6.27
CA LEU A 133 -6.82 -13.83 5.61
C LEU A 133 -7.51 -15.20 5.57
N PHE A 134 -6.80 -16.23 5.13
CA PHE A 134 -7.32 -17.59 5.03
C PHE A 134 -7.71 -18.15 6.40
N ILE A 135 -6.86 -18.05 7.41
CA ILE A 135 -7.13 -18.55 8.75
C ILE A 135 -8.36 -17.83 9.35
N SER A 136 -8.40 -16.50 9.23
CA SER A 136 -9.53 -15.73 9.73
C SER A 136 -10.84 -16.09 9.03
N MET A 137 -10.82 -16.24 7.71
CA MET A 137 -11.98 -16.68 6.93
C MET A 137 -12.47 -18.08 7.36
N ARG A 138 -11.56 -18.99 7.70
CA ARG A 138 -11.88 -20.33 8.23
C ARG A 138 -12.39 -20.32 9.68
N ARG A 139 -12.15 -19.21 10.40
CA ARG A 139 -12.56 -18.97 11.81
C ARG A 139 -13.60 -17.86 11.93
N ASP A 140 -14.52 -17.77 10.96
CA ASP A 140 -15.66 -16.84 10.99
C ASP A 140 -15.30 -15.35 11.02
N GLY A 141 -14.20 -14.98 10.43
CA GLY A 141 -13.75 -13.57 10.37
C GLY A 141 -13.24 -13.03 11.71
N LYS A 142 -12.69 -13.90 12.56
CA LYS A 142 -12.13 -13.49 13.86
C LYS A 142 -10.85 -12.66 13.69
N SER A 143 -10.69 -11.69 14.60
CA SER A 143 -9.51 -10.82 14.65
C SER A 143 -8.23 -11.59 14.97
N LEU A 144 -7.08 -11.02 14.64
CA LEU A 144 -5.77 -11.63 14.88
C LEU A 144 -5.58 -12.04 16.36
N GLY A 145 -5.97 -11.17 17.29
CA GLY A 145 -5.84 -11.45 18.71
C GLY A 145 -6.74 -12.61 19.18
N GLU A 146 -7.96 -12.71 18.62
CA GLU A 146 -8.84 -13.85 18.88
C GLU A 146 -8.29 -15.15 18.28
N LEU A 147 -7.71 -15.10 17.08
CA LEU A 147 -7.07 -16.26 16.45
C LEU A 147 -5.91 -16.77 17.30
N ILE A 148 -5.05 -15.88 17.77
CA ILE A 148 -3.94 -16.23 18.68
C ILE A 148 -4.48 -16.84 19.98
N ARG A 149 -5.56 -16.29 20.54
CA ARG A 149 -6.19 -16.83 21.73
C ARG A 149 -6.70 -18.26 21.54
N MET A 150 -7.27 -18.54 20.36
CA MET A 150 -7.80 -19.88 20.05
C MET A 150 -6.70 -20.91 19.82
N GLU A 151 -5.61 -20.52 19.18
CA GLU A 151 -4.54 -21.45 18.76
C GLU A 151 -3.41 -21.57 19.81
N MET A 152 -3.10 -20.50 20.56
CA MET A 152 -1.98 -20.43 21.50
C MET A 152 -2.40 -20.27 22.96
N GLY A 153 -3.70 -20.18 23.23
CA GLY A 153 -4.24 -20.07 24.58
C GLY A 153 -4.47 -18.64 25.07
N GLN A 154 -5.06 -18.55 26.28
CA GLN A 154 -5.62 -17.31 26.81
C GLN A 154 -4.56 -16.23 27.09
N VAL A 155 -3.41 -16.62 27.63
CA VAL A 155 -2.33 -15.68 28.00
C VAL A 155 -1.76 -15.03 26.72
N ALA A 156 -1.39 -15.84 25.73
CA ALA A 156 -0.87 -15.37 24.44
C ALA A 156 -1.90 -14.48 23.72
N GLY A 157 -3.17 -14.88 23.73
CA GLY A 157 -4.27 -14.09 23.13
C GLY A 157 -4.47 -12.75 23.81
N THR A 158 -4.38 -12.66 25.13
CA THR A 158 -4.52 -11.39 25.87
C THR A 158 -3.36 -10.45 25.56
N ILE A 159 -2.12 -10.96 25.52
CA ILE A 159 -0.94 -10.17 25.13
C ILE A 159 -1.09 -9.68 23.70
N ALA A 160 -1.53 -10.54 22.78
CA ALA A 160 -1.73 -10.20 21.39
C ALA A 160 -2.83 -9.15 21.18
N LEU A 161 -3.95 -9.21 21.89
CA LEU A 161 -5.01 -8.21 21.84
C LEU A 161 -4.53 -6.85 22.34
N PHE A 162 -3.80 -6.82 23.46
CA PHE A 162 -3.20 -5.59 23.97
C PHE A 162 -2.15 -5.03 23.02
N GLY A 163 -1.28 -5.88 22.49
CA GLY A 163 -0.29 -5.49 21.47
C GLY A 163 -0.93 -4.93 20.22
N ALA A 164 -1.96 -5.59 19.68
CA ALA A 164 -2.71 -5.12 18.52
C ALA A 164 -3.37 -3.76 18.79
N PHE A 165 -3.96 -3.57 19.97
CA PHE A 165 -4.54 -2.27 20.37
C PHE A 165 -3.48 -1.16 20.40
N MET A 166 -2.32 -1.42 21.01
CA MET A 166 -1.21 -0.46 21.07
C MET A 166 -0.68 -0.12 19.67
N ILE A 167 -0.50 -1.12 18.81
CA ILE A 167 -0.09 -0.93 17.42
C ILE A 167 -1.10 -0.05 16.69
N MET A 168 -2.39 -0.30 16.82
CA MET A 168 -3.43 0.52 16.18
C MET A 168 -3.38 1.97 16.64
N VAL A 169 -3.23 2.23 17.93
CA VAL A 169 -3.11 3.60 18.47
C VAL A 169 -1.90 4.32 17.88
N ILE A 170 -0.74 3.66 17.85
CA ILE A 170 0.50 4.24 17.32
C ILE A 170 0.36 4.51 15.81
N ILE A 171 -0.17 3.55 15.04
CA ILE A 171 -0.34 3.73 13.59
C ILE A 171 -1.32 4.86 13.29
N LEU A 172 -2.45 4.93 13.98
CA LEU A 172 -3.41 6.02 13.79
C LEU A 172 -2.78 7.39 14.07
N ALA A 173 -2.00 7.51 15.14
CA ALA A 173 -1.30 8.76 15.46
C ALA A 173 -0.28 9.14 14.38
N VAL A 174 0.54 8.20 13.93
CA VAL A 174 1.56 8.44 12.89
C VAL A 174 0.92 8.78 11.54
N LEU A 175 -0.08 8.01 11.11
CA LEU A 175 -0.77 8.26 9.84
C LEU A 175 -1.55 9.59 9.87
N ALA A 176 -2.20 9.91 11.00
CA ALA A 176 -2.85 11.21 11.17
C ALA A 176 -1.85 12.36 11.04
N LEU A 177 -0.68 12.24 11.66
CA LEU A 177 0.39 13.25 11.54
C LEU A 177 0.84 13.45 10.09
N ILE A 178 1.01 12.36 9.32
CA ILE A 178 1.37 12.43 7.90
C ILE A 178 0.28 13.14 7.09
N VAL A 179 -0.99 12.79 7.32
CA VAL A 179 -2.13 13.42 6.64
C VAL A 179 -2.24 14.91 7.00
N VAL A 180 -2.07 15.24 8.28
CA VAL A 180 -2.07 16.64 8.73
C VAL A 180 -0.97 17.44 8.04
N LYS A 181 0.27 16.92 8.00
CA LYS A 181 1.37 17.58 7.29
C LYS A 181 1.13 17.75 5.79
N ALA A 182 0.46 16.79 5.16
CA ALA A 182 0.16 16.85 3.74
C ALA A 182 -0.99 17.81 3.38
N LEU A 183 -1.95 18.01 4.30
CA LEU A 183 -3.15 18.82 4.05
C LEU A 183 -3.11 20.21 4.71
N ALA A 184 -2.20 20.44 5.66
CA ALA A 184 -2.07 21.75 6.32
C ALA A 184 -1.79 22.84 5.29
N GLU A 185 -2.60 23.90 5.37
CA GLU A 185 -2.50 25.06 4.46
C GLU A 185 -2.63 24.71 2.96
N SER A 186 -3.22 23.55 2.65
CA SER A 186 -3.45 23.09 1.28
C SER A 186 -4.95 23.06 0.94
N PRO A 187 -5.56 24.15 0.52
CA PRO A 187 -6.99 24.20 0.16
C PRO A 187 -7.34 23.29 -1.01
N TRP A 188 -6.44 23.11 -1.97
CA TRP A 188 -6.62 22.17 -3.06
C TRP A 188 -6.73 20.72 -2.56
N GLY A 189 -5.77 20.30 -1.74
CA GLY A 189 -5.75 18.95 -1.17
C GLY A 189 -6.98 18.69 -0.29
N MET A 190 -7.30 19.66 0.58
CA MET A 190 -8.44 19.54 1.49
C MET A 190 -9.78 19.46 0.76
N PHE A 191 -10.01 20.32 -0.25
CA PHE A 191 -11.21 20.24 -1.09
C PHE A 191 -11.31 18.89 -1.79
N THR A 192 -10.23 18.44 -2.43
CA THR A 192 -10.20 17.17 -3.16
C THR A 192 -10.57 15.99 -2.24
N VAL A 193 -9.95 15.93 -1.07
CA VAL A 193 -10.23 14.86 -0.08
C VAL A 193 -11.66 14.95 0.44
N ALA A 194 -12.15 16.15 0.77
CA ALA A 194 -13.52 16.37 1.23
C ALA A 194 -14.56 15.94 0.19
N ALA A 195 -14.32 16.25 -1.10
CA ALA A 195 -15.20 15.85 -2.20
C ALA A 195 -15.31 14.34 -2.40
N THR A 196 -14.26 13.57 -2.01
CA THR A 196 -14.32 12.10 -2.11
C THR A 196 -15.35 11.48 -1.16
N VAL A 197 -15.71 12.14 -0.06
CA VAL A 197 -16.66 11.59 0.93
C VAL A 197 -18.09 11.51 0.33
N PRO A 198 -18.72 12.61 -0.13
CA PRO A 198 -20.04 12.54 -0.74
C PRO A 198 -20.03 11.71 -2.03
N LEU A 199 -18.94 11.73 -2.81
CA LEU A 199 -18.82 10.92 -4.01
C LEU A 199 -18.85 9.42 -3.66
N ALA A 200 -18.09 8.98 -2.66
CA ALA A 200 -18.09 7.60 -2.20
C ALA A 200 -19.46 7.17 -1.66
N MET A 201 -20.12 8.02 -0.88
CA MET A 201 -21.48 7.74 -0.38
C MET A 201 -22.47 7.60 -1.53
N ALA A 202 -22.38 8.45 -2.55
CA ALA A 202 -23.22 8.35 -3.75
C ALA A 202 -22.96 7.05 -4.52
N MET A 203 -21.68 6.61 -4.63
CA MET A 203 -21.31 5.33 -5.23
C MET A 203 -21.89 4.13 -4.44
N GLY A 204 -21.78 4.16 -3.12
CA GLY A 204 -22.35 3.14 -2.24
C GLY A 204 -23.88 3.06 -2.36
N ALA A 205 -24.56 4.20 -2.33
CA ALA A 205 -25.99 4.29 -2.51
C ALA A 205 -26.45 3.82 -3.91
N TYR A 206 -25.71 4.20 -4.95
CA TYR A 206 -25.98 3.79 -6.33
C TYR A 206 -25.94 2.27 -6.51
N THR A 207 -24.84 1.63 -6.01
CA THR A 207 -24.66 0.19 -6.11
C THR A 207 -25.66 -0.60 -5.28
N ARG A 208 -26.18 -0.03 -4.18
CA ARG A 208 -27.13 -0.71 -3.29
C ARG A 208 -28.58 -0.56 -3.72
N TRP A 209 -28.98 0.65 -4.13
CA TRP A 209 -30.40 0.99 -4.31
C TRP A 209 -30.80 1.28 -5.74
N ILE A 210 -29.89 1.82 -6.59
CA ILE A 210 -30.25 2.26 -7.93
C ILE A 210 -29.97 1.17 -8.95
N ARG A 211 -28.73 0.66 -9.03
CA ARG A 211 -28.32 -0.39 -9.97
C ARG A 211 -27.39 -1.40 -9.29
N PRO A 212 -27.91 -2.37 -8.53
CA PRO A 212 -27.11 -3.40 -7.89
C PRO A 212 -26.27 -4.20 -8.90
N GLY A 213 -24.98 -4.42 -8.59
CA GLY A 213 -24.06 -5.20 -9.41
C GLY A 213 -23.46 -4.50 -10.63
N ARG A 214 -23.81 -3.24 -10.92
CA ARG A 214 -23.23 -2.47 -12.03
C ARG A 214 -21.92 -1.76 -11.62
N ILE A 215 -20.94 -2.56 -11.20
CA ILE A 215 -19.66 -2.04 -10.71
C ILE A 215 -18.93 -1.20 -11.76
N GLY A 216 -18.95 -1.60 -13.04
CA GLY A 216 -18.28 -0.87 -14.11
C GLY A 216 -18.83 0.55 -14.29
N GLU A 217 -20.15 0.74 -14.24
CA GLU A 217 -20.77 2.06 -14.36
C GLU A 217 -20.36 2.96 -13.20
N VAL A 218 -20.46 2.45 -11.98
CA VAL A 218 -20.08 3.19 -10.77
C VAL A 218 -18.60 3.54 -10.77
N SER A 219 -17.74 2.65 -11.28
CA SER A 219 -16.30 2.90 -11.40
C SER A 219 -16.01 4.09 -12.34
N VAL A 220 -16.66 4.12 -13.50
CA VAL A 220 -16.49 5.22 -14.46
C VAL A 220 -17.01 6.53 -13.88
N LEU A 221 -18.19 6.54 -13.27
CA LEU A 221 -18.76 7.74 -12.64
C LEU A 221 -17.89 8.23 -11.48
N GLY A 222 -17.41 7.31 -10.64
CA GLY A 222 -16.49 7.63 -9.55
C GLY A 222 -15.18 8.22 -10.03
N LEU A 223 -14.58 7.64 -11.08
CA LEU A 223 -13.34 8.14 -11.68
C LEU A 223 -13.53 9.54 -12.28
N ILE A 224 -14.61 9.76 -13.03
CA ILE A 224 -14.93 11.08 -13.58
C ILE A 224 -15.12 12.10 -12.45
N GLY A 225 -15.89 11.75 -11.42
CA GLY A 225 -16.09 12.61 -10.25
C GLY A 225 -14.79 12.93 -9.51
N LEU A 226 -13.89 11.95 -9.37
CA LEU A 226 -12.59 12.14 -8.75
C LEU A 226 -11.71 13.08 -9.56
N ILE A 227 -11.61 12.88 -10.88
CA ILE A 227 -10.84 13.76 -11.77
C ILE A 227 -11.42 15.18 -11.74
N ALA A 228 -12.75 15.31 -11.78
CA ALA A 228 -13.41 16.61 -11.67
C ALA A 228 -13.10 17.30 -10.33
N ALA A 229 -13.09 16.56 -9.21
CA ALA A 229 -12.73 17.09 -7.90
C ALA A 229 -11.28 17.59 -7.85
N ILE A 230 -10.34 16.86 -8.47
CA ILE A 230 -8.93 17.26 -8.54
C ILE A 230 -8.77 18.53 -9.37
N MET A 231 -9.39 18.60 -10.55
CA MET A 231 -9.29 19.77 -11.44
C MET A 231 -9.97 20.99 -10.83
N TYR A 232 -11.17 20.81 -10.28
CA TYR A 232 -11.92 21.91 -9.67
C TYR A 232 -11.28 22.39 -8.37
N GLY A 233 -10.61 21.52 -7.63
CA GLY A 233 -9.88 21.86 -6.41
C GLY A 233 -8.80 22.92 -6.63
N GLN A 234 -8.16 22.96 -7.79
CA GLN A 234 -7.23 24.03 -8.15
C GLN A 234 -7.93 25.40 -8.25
N ALA A 235 -9.09 25.43 -8.89
CA ALA A 235 -9.90 26.65 -8.99
C ALA A 235 -10.40 27.11 -7.61
N VAL A 236 -10.79 26.16 -6.74
CA VAL A 236 -11.17 26.45 -5.35
C VAL A 236 -10.01 27.06 -4.58
N ALA A 237 -8.80 26.50 -4.72
CA ALA A 237 -7.62 27.01 -4.03
C ALA A 237 -7.25 28.45 -4.42
N GLN A 238 -7.50 28.82 -5.67
CA GLN A 238 -7.23 30.16 -6.19
C GLN A 238 -8.38 31.16 -5.91
N SER A 239 -9.52 30.68 -5.46
CA SER A 239 -10.69 31.52 -5.18
C SER A 239 -10.53 32.31 -3.89
N PRO A 240 -10.68 33.65 -3.90
CA PRO A 240 -10.64 34.46 -2.69
C PRO A 240 -11.72 34.10 -1.66
N THR A 241 -12.84 33.53 -2.12
CA THR A 241 -13.99 33.15 -1.28
C THR A 241 -13.88 31.73 -0.77
N TRP A 242 -13.54 30.77 -1.65
CA TRP A 242 -13.53 29.34 -1.33
C TRP A 242 -12.21 28.86 -0.76
N GLY A 243 -11.08 29.43 -1.19
CA GLY A 243 -9.76 29.05 -0.70
C GLY A 243 -9.64 29.10 0.83
N PRO A 244 -10.01 30.20 1.49
CA PRO A 244 -9.96 30.28 2.96
C PRO A 244 -10.84 29.26 3.70
N ILE A 245 -11.98 28.85 3.09
CA ILE A 245 -12.88 27.85 3.70
C ILE A 245 -12.24 26.48 3.79
N PHE A 246 -11.36 26.13 2.84
CA PHE A 246 -10.64 24.86 2.79
C PHE A 246 -9.21 24.93 3.30
N THR A 247 -8.81 26.07 3.88
CA THR A 247 -7.49 26.23 4.50
C THR A 247 -7.59 26.00 6.00
N PHE A 248 -6.95 24.96 6.49
CA PHE A 248 -7.00 24.56 7.89
C PHE A 248 -5.60 24.53 8.51
N THR A 249 -5.53 24.93 9.77
CA THR A 249 -4.33 24.76 10.59
C THR A 249 -4.12 23.29 10.96
N PRO A 250 -2.89 22.86 11.31
CA PRO A 250 -2.64 21.48 11.75
C PRO A 250 -3.56 21.01 12.88
N ILE A 251 -3.85 21.87 13.85
CA ILE A 251 -4.72 21.55 15.00
C ILE A 251 -6.18 21.32 14.55
N GLN A 252 -6.68 22.18 13.67
CA GLN A 252 -8.03 21.99 13.11
C GLN A 252 -8.14 20.69 12.32
N LEU A 253 -7.13 20.35 11.53
CA LEU A 253 -7.08 19.08 10.79
C LEU A 253 -7.07 17.87 11.72
N CYS A 254 -6.36 17.92 12.85
CA CYS A 254 -6.41 16.86 13.85
C CYS A 254 -7.85 16.61 14.34
N TRP A 255 -8.58 17.65 14.69
CA TRP A 255 -9.97 17.52 15.15
C TRP A 255 -10.90 17.05 14.03
N ILE A 256 -10.72 17.51 12.80
CA ILE A 256 -11.48 17.05 11.63
C ILE A 256 -11.24 15.56 11.40
N LEU A 257 -10.00 15.08 11.48
CA LEU A 257 -9.66 13.68 11.30
C LEU A 257 -10.24 12.79 12.40
N ILE A 258 -10.19 13.23 13.66
CA ILE A 258 -10.80 12.52 14.78
C ILE A 258 -12.32 12.42 14.60
N GLY A 259 -12.98 13.53 14.28
CA GLY A 259 -14.42 13.56 14.02
C GLY A 259 -14.82 12.70 12.83
N TYR A 260 -14.07 12.78 11.72
CA TYR A 260 -14.27 11.93 10.55
C TYR A 260 -14.10 10.44 10.91
N GLY A 261 -13.04 10.09 11.61
CA GLY A 261 -12.79 8.70 12.03
C GLY A 261 -13.90 8.16 12.93
N ALA A 262 -14.39 8.96 13.89
CA ALA A 262 -15.49 8.59 14.77
C ALA A 262 -16.78 8.32 13.96
N VAL A 263 -17.15 9.22 13.04
CA VAL A 263 -18.32 9.03 12.15
C VAL A 263 -18.15 7.82 11.25
N ALA A 264 -17.00 7.67 10.61
CA ALA A 264 -16.72 6.56 9.70
C ALA A 264 -16.75 5.20 10.42
N SER A 265 -16.37 5.14 11.70
CA SER A 265 -16.38 3.90 12.48
C SER A 265 -17.79 3.41 12.84
N VAL A 266 -18.79 4.29 12.85
CA VAL A 266 -20.19 3.96 13.17
C VAL A 266 -21.01 3.66 11.92
N LEU A 267 -20.62 4.20 10.76
CA LEU A 267 -21.33 3.98 9.51
C LEU A 267 -21.12 2.55 8.97
N PRO A 268 -22.13 1.97 8.31
CA PRO A 268 -21.97 0.69 7.62
C PRO A 268 -20.82 0.74 6.62
N VAL A 269 -20.02 -0.33 6.58
CA VAL A 269 -18.81 -0.43 5.71
C VAL A 269 -19.15 -0.16 4.22
N TRP A 270 -20.29 -0.66 3.75
CA TRP A 270 -20.74 -0.50 2.37
C TRP A 270 -21.10 0.93 1.97
N LEU A 271 -21.43 1.80 2.94
CA LEU A 271 -21.89 3.17 2.65
C LEU A 271 -20.71 4.12 2.42
N LEU A 272 -19.68 4.05 3.23
CA LEU A 272 -18.56 5.00 3.18
C LEU A 272 -17.21 4.31 2.97
N LEU A 273 -16.83 3.37 3.84
CA LEU A 273 -15.47 2.82 3.83
C LEU A 273 -15.14 2.08 2.54
N ALA A 274 -15.92 1.06 2.17
CA ALA A 274 -15.64 0.27 0.98
C ALA A 274 -15.69 1.09 -0.33
N PRO A 275 -16.69 1.94 -0.60
CA PRO A 275 -16.70 2.77 -1.80
C PRO A 275 -15.57 3.82 -1.81
N ARG A 276 -15.22 4.40 -0.65
CA ARG A 276 -14.16 5.39 -0.57
C ARG A 276 -12.78 4.79 -0.81
N ASP A 277 -12.51 3.64 -0.22
CA ASP A 277 -11.26 2.91 -0.43
C ASP A 277 -11.15 2.46 -1.88
N TYR A 278 -12.24 1.94 -2.45
CA TYR A 278 -12.30 1.58 -3.87
C TYR A 278 -12.04 2.80 -4.78
N LEU A 279 -12.64 3.95 -4.48
CA LEU A 279 -12.38 5.19 -5.21
C LEU A 279 -10.92 5.66 -5.10
N SER A 280 -10.34 5.57 -3.90
CA SER A 280 -8.93 5.94 -3.67
C SER A 280 -7.96 5.05 -4.42
N THR A 281 -8.34 3.80 -4.67
CA THR A 281 -7.54 2.83 -5.44
C THR A 281 -7.29 3.29 -6.87
N PHE A 282 -8.27 3.95 -7.52
CA PHE A 282 -8.07 4.49 -8.88
C PHE A 282 -6.96 5.54 -8.91
N LEU A 283 -6.91 6.43 -7.91
CA LEU A 283 -5.86 7.43 -7.83
C LEU A 283 -4.50 6.80 -7.54
N LYS A 284 -4.44 5.86 -6.60
CA LYS A 284 -3.20 5.16 -6.24
C LYS A 284 -2.65 4.36 -7.42
N ILE A 285 -3.46 3.48 -8.01
CA ILE A 285 -3.04 2.65 -9.15
C ILE A 285 -2.76 3.54 -10.37
N GLY A 286 -3.59 4.56 -10.62
CA GLY A 286 -3.40 5.48 -11.73
C GLY A 286 -2.08 6.25 -11.64
N ALA A 287 -1.76 6.79 -10.48
CA ALA A 287 -0.49 7.52 -10.25
C ALA A 287 0.72 6.59 -10.40
N ILE A 288 0.67 5.40 -9.81
CA ILE A 288 1.76 4.42 -9.91
C ILE A 288 1.92 3.89 -11.33
N ALA A 289 0.81 3.61 -12.04
CA ALA A 289 0.86 3.21 -13.44
C ALA A 289 1.42 4.31 -14.34
N ALA A 290 1.02 5.56 -14.13
CA ALA A 290 1.55 6.70 -14.88
C ALA A 290 3.07 6.87 -14.64
N LEU A 291 3.52 6.74 -13.40
CA LEU A 291 4.94 6.77 -13.06
C LEU A 291 5.69 5.61 -13.71
N ALA A 292 5.15 4.38 -13.65
CA ALA A 292 5.76 3.21 -14.28
C ALA A 292 5.86 3.37 -15.81
N ILE A 293 4.80 3.87 -16.46
CA ILE A 293 4.81 4.16 -17.89
C ILE A 293 5.85 5.23 -18.22
N GLY A 294 5.93 6.30 -17.43
CA GLY A 294 6.95 7.33 -17.57
C GLY A 294 8.37 6.76 -17.49
N ILE A 295 8.63 5.86 -16.53
CA ILE A 295 9.94 5.18 -16.42
C ILE A 295 10.22 4.28 -17.61
N VAL A 296 9.22 3.56 -18.14
CA VAL A 296 9.39 2.71 -19.34
C VAL A 296 9.73 3.55 -20.57
N ILE A 297 9.11 4.72 -20.72
CA ILE A 297 9.34 5.60 -21.88
C ILE A 297 10.68 6.34 -21.78
N MET A 298 11.01 6.86 -20.58
CA MET A 298 12.15 7.74 -20.37
C MET A 298 13.43 6.99 -19.98
N ALA A 299 13.31 5.80 -19.40
CA ALA A 299 14.40 5.00 -18.82
C ALA A 299 15.44 5.83 -18.04
N PRO A 300 15.03 6.68 -17.07
CA PRO A 300 15.92 7.61 -16.41
C PRO A 300 17.05 6.87 -15.67
N PRO A 301 18.29 7.39 -15.70
CA PRO A 301 19.39 6.81 -14.93
C PRO A 301 19.13 6.98 -13.43
N LEU A 302 19.60 6.03 -12.63
CA LEU A 302 19.62 6.18 -11.19
C LEU A 302 20.77 7.12 -10.80
N GLN A 303 20.45 8.18 -10.06
CA GLN A 303 21.43 9.13 -9.52
C GLN A 303 21.99 8.67 -8.18
N MET A 304 21.13 8.00 -7.40
CA MET A 304 21.56 7.42 -6.13
C MET A 304 22.46 6.19 -6.40
N PRO A 305 23.60 6.04 -5.70
CA PRO A 305 24.45 4.86 -5.85
C PRO A 305 23.76 3.59 -5.32
N ALA A 306 24.29 2.43 -5.70
CA ALA A 306 23.79 1.14 -5.19
C ALA A 306 23.86 1.06 -3.66
N LEU A 307 24.97 1.53 -3.09
CA LEU A 307 25.20 1.66 -1.64
C LEU A 307 25.81 3.02 -1.38
N THR A 308 25.32 3.72 -0.35
CA THR A 308 25.91 4.97 0.16
C THR A 308 26.80 4.70 1.36
N ARG A 309 27.59 5.69 1.77
CA ARG A 309 28.37 5.64 3.02
C ARG A 309 27.49 5.53 4.28
N PHE A 310 26.22 5.94 4.19
CA PHE A 310 25.30 6.00 5.31
C PHE A 310 24.74 4.65 5.77
N VAL A 311 25.16 3.55 5.15
CA VAL A 311 24.86 2.18 5.62
C VAL A 311 25.37 1.89 7.02
N ALA A 312 26.36 2.66 7.49
CA ALA A 312 26.92 2.57 8.85
C ALA A 312 25.99 3.17 9.92
N GLY A 313 25.04 4.06 9.54
CA GLY A 313 24.04 4.59 10.45
C GLY A 313 24.12 6.08 10.77
N ASP A 314 25.01 6.80 10.12
CA ASP A 314 25.27 8.23 10.28
C ASP A 314 24.55 9.11 9.24
N GLY A 315 23.48 8.60 8.65
CA GLY A 315 22.73 9.28 7.60
C GLY A 315 21.96 10.51 8.10
N PRO A 316 21.91 11.59 7.29
CA PRO A 316 21.27 12.86 7.69
C PRO A 316 19.74 12.78 7.70
N VAL A 317 19.14 11.91 6.87
CA VAL A 317 17.68 11.74 6.82
C VAL A 317 17.21 10.99 8.05
N TRP A 318 17.99 9.99 8.45
CA TRP A 318 17.63 9.10 9.54
C TRP A 318 18.86 8.41 10.13
N ALA A 319 18.96 8.42 11.45
CA ALA A 319 20.03 7.75 12.18
C ALA A 319 19.71 6.27 12.40
N GLY A 320 20.58 5.36 11.97
CA GLY A 320 20.43 3.92 12.15
C GLY A 320 21.15 3.14 11.05
N GLY A 321 21.83 2.07 11.43
CA GLY A 321 22.57 1.22 10.50
C GLY A 321 21.65 0.43 9.56
N LEU A 322 22.25 -0.13 8.50
CA LEU A 322 21.52 -0.93 7.52
C LEU A 322 20.68 -2.02 8.20
N PHE A 323 21.27 -2.75 9.11
CA PHE A 323 20.54 -3.72 9.95
C PHE A 323 20.46 -3.22 11.39
N PRO A 324 19.30 -3.26 12.04
CA PRO A 324 17.98 -3.71 11.51
C PRO A 324 17.17 -2.59 10.85
N PHE A 325 17.71 -1.38 10.76
CA PHE A 325 16.96 -0.17 10.57
C PHE A 325 16.25 -0.08 9.19
N LEU A 326 16.98 -0.40 8.10
CA LEU A 326 16.39 -0.42 6.77
C LEU A 326 15.18 -1.36 6.70
N PHE A 327 15.30 -2.53 7.33
CA PHE A 327 14.25 -3.56 7.34
C PHE A 327 12.99 -3.06 8.07
N ILE A 328 13.15 -2.29 9.16
CA ILE A 328 12.04 -1.70 9.90
C ILE A 328 11.43 -0.54 9.10
N THR A 329 12.25 0.31 8.50
CA THR A 329 11.79 1.50 7.76
C THR A 329 10.96 1.12 6.54
N ILE A 330 11.33 0.04 5.82
CA ILE A 330 10.59 -0.44 4.65
C ILE A 330 9.59 -1.55 5.03
N ALA A 331 9.35 -1.83 6.30
CA ALA A 331 8.52 -2.98 6.69
C ALA A 331 7.15 -2.98 6.00
N CYS A 332 6.48 -1.82 5.86
CA CYS A 332 5.16 -1.77 5.26
C CYS A 332 5.13 -2.37 3.84
N GLY A 333 6.05 -1.97 2.97
CA GLY A 333 6.11 -2.48 1.59
C GLY A 333 6.74 -3.88 1.43
N ALA A 334 7.27 -4.47 2.49
CA ALA A 334 7.94 -5.77 2.44
C ALA A 334 7.26 -6.83 3.33
N VAL A 335 7.08 -6.54 4.64
CA VAL A 335 6.43 -7.44 5.62
C VAL A 335 5.77 -6.58 6.70
N SER A 336 4.48 -6.35 6.62
CA SER A 336 3.76 -5.43 7.51
C SER A 336 2.93 -6.16 8.56
N GLY A 337 3.17 -5.83 9.82
CA GLY A 337 2.33 -6.31 10.93
C GLY A 337 0.92 -5.72 10.92
N PHE A 338 0.74 -4.50 10.41
CA PHE A 338 -0.57 -3.86 10.29
C PHE A 338 -1.49 -4.62 9.32
N HIS A 339 -0.95 -5.18 8.24
CA HIS A 339 -1.72 -5.94 7.27
C HIS A 339 -2.40 -7.16 7.89
N ALA A 340 -1.79 -7.79 8.88
CA ALA A 340 -2.40 -8.90 9.59
C ALA A 340 -3.69 -8.49 10.32
N LEU A 341 -3.80 -7.24 10.78
CA LEU A 341 -5.02 -6.70 11.37
C LEU A 341 -6.12 -6.51 10.32
N ILE A 342 -5.78 -6.00 9.14
CA ILE A 342 -6.72 -5.84 8.02
C ILE A 342 -7.14 -7.19 7.46
N SER A 343 -6.18 -8.08 7.23
CA SER A 343 -6.41 -9.44 6.71
C SER A 343 -7.23 -10.33 7.65
N SER A 344 -7.26 -10.04 8.96
CA SER A 344 -8.07 -10.78 9.93
C SER A 344 -9.35 -10.05 10.36
N GLY A 345 -9.39 -8.72 10.32
CA GLY A 345 -10.51 -7.95 10.87
C GLY A 345 -11.66 -7.71 9.90
N THR A 346 -11.36 -7.14 8.76
CA THR A 346 -12.37 -6.62 7.82
C THR A 346 -12.58 -7.53 6.62
N THR A 347 -11.51 -7.81 5.88
CA THR A 347 -11.57 -8.51 4.58
C THR A 347 -12.23 -9.89 4.63
N PRO A 348 -12.02 -10.75 5.66
CA PRO A 348 -12.64 -12.08 5.73
C PRO A 348 -14.16 -12.04 5.85
N LYS A 349 -14.71 -10.91 6.32
CA LYS A 349 -16.15 -10.68 6.45
C LYS A 349 -16.81 -10.20 5.16
N LEU A 350 -16.00 -9.83 4.16
CA LEU A 350 -16.46 -9.28 2.88
C LEU A 350 -16.20 -10.21 1.70
N ILE A 351 -15.33 -11.22 1.85
CA ILE A 351 -14.94 -12.11 0.76
C ILE A 351 -16.07 -13.09 0.40
N ALA A 352 -16.51 -13.02 -0.85
CA ALA A 352 -17.64 -13.81 -1.33
C ALA A 352 -17.26 -15.28 -1.60
N SER A 353 -16.07 -15.55 -2.12
CA SER A 353 -15.56 -16.89 -2.41
C SER A 353 -14.16 -17.10 -1.87
N GLU A 354 -13.92 -18.27 -1.28
CA GLU A 354 -12.59 -18.65 -0.82
C GLU A 354 -11.57 -18.66 -1.98
N GLY A 355 -12.02 -18.86 -3.21
CA GLY A 355 -11.19 -18.81 -4.41
C GLY A 355 -10.60 -17.44 -4.72
N ASP A 356 -11.14 -16.35 -4.15
CA ASP A 356 -10.65 -14.99 -4.35
C ASP A 356 -9.51 -14.62 -3.38
N ALA A 357 -9.32 -15.41 -2.32
CA ALA A 357 -8.33 -15.13 -1.28
C ALA A 357 -6.87 -15.00 -1.78
N PRO A 358 -6.38 -15.78 -2.77
CA PRO A 358 -5.03 -15.58 -3.30
C PRO A 358 -4.85 -14.23 -3.98
N MET A 359 -5.86 -13.76 -4.72
CA MET A 359 -5.82 -12.46 -5.39
C MET A 359 -5.85 -11.33 -4.37
N ILE A 360 -6.72 -11.42 -3.38
CA ILE A 360 -6.95 -10.36 -2.40
C ILE A 360 -5.80 -10.32 -1.38
N GLY A 361 -5.43 -11.44 -0.76
CA GLY A 361 -4.37 -11.45 0.25
C GLY A 361 -2.98 -11.32 -0.36
N TYR A 362 -2.58 -12.29 -1.20
CA TYR A 362 -1.23 -12.30 -1.79
C TYR A 362 -1.08 -11.22 -2.87
N GLY A 363 -2.05 -11.10 -3.77
CA GLY A 363 -1.99 -10.18 -4.91
C GLY A 363 -1.98 -8.71 -4.52
N ALA A 364 -2.78 -8.30 -3.54
CA ALA A 364 -2.80 -6.92 -3.10
C ALA A 364 -1.49 -6.51 -2.40
N MET A 365 -0.88 -7.44 -1.64
CA MET A 365 0.44 -7.17 -1.03
C MET A 365 1.55 -7.04 -2.07
N LEU A 366 1.51 -7.82 -3.16
CA LEU A 366 2.44 -7.61 -4.29
C LEU A 366 2.23 -6.25 -4.95
N MET A 367 0.99 -5.80 -5.08
CA MET A 367 0.69 -4.47 -5.63
C MET A 367 1.20 -3.35 -4.70
N GLU A 368 1.09 -3.53 -3.40
CA GLU A 368 1.67 -2.59 -2.44
C GLU A 368 3.19 -2.56 -2.49
N ALA A 369 3.83 -3.71 -2.59
CA ALA A 369 5.28 -3.78 -2.77
C ALA A 369 5.72 -3.12 -4.08
N PHE A 370 4.90 -3.17 -5.13
CA PHE A 370 5.15 -2.41 -6.35
C PHE A 370 5.09 -0.90 -6.11
N VAL A 371 4.15 -0.42 -5.30
CA VAL A 371 4.14 0.99 -4.85
C VAL A 371 5.43 1.35 -4.12
N ALA A 372 5.92 0.49 -3.24
CA ALA A 372 7.17 0.68 -2.50
C ALA A 372 8.40 0.73 -3.43
N ILE A 373 8.47 -0.14 -4.43
CA ILE A 373 9.50 -0.11 -5.48
C ILE A 373 9.45 1.21 -6.25
N MET A 374 8.26 1.66 -6.64
CA MET A 374 8.10 2.91 -7.39
C MET A 374 8.51 4.14 -6.56
N ALA A 375 8.23 4.13 -5.26
CA ALA A 375 8.67 5.18 -4.34
C ALA A 375 10.21 5.21 -4.18
N LEU A 376 10.82 4.04 -4.02
CA LEU A 376 12.29 3.92 -3.95
C LEU A 376 12.97 4.36 -5.24
N VAL A 377 12.44 3.94 -6.38
CA VAL A 377 12.93 4.33 -7.71
C VAL A 377 12.77 5.84 -7.89
N GLY A 378 11.60 6.40 -7.55
CA GLY A 378 11.36 7.85 -7.60
C GLY A 378 12.36 8.65 -6.79
N ALA A 379 12.68 8.20 -5.58
CA ALA A 379 13.72 8.82 -4.74
C ALA A 379 15.14 8.66 -5.33
N SER A 380 15.40 7.53 -6.01
CA SER A 380 16.73 7.19 -6.51
C SER A 380 17.09 7.84 -7.86
N ILE A 381 16.11 8.36 -8.60
CA ILE A 381 16.34 9.16 -9.82
C ILE A 381 16.58 10.64 -9.50
N LEU A 382 16.31 11.11 -8.31
CA LEU A 382 16.64 12.46 -7.90
C LEU A 382 18.15 12.61 -7.75
N ASP A 383 18.65 13.82 -8.03
CA ASP A 383 20.00 14.19 -7.62
C ASP A 383 20.16 14.02 -6.10
N PRO A 384 21.26 13.39 -5.62
CA PRO A 384 21.46 13.16 -4.20
C PRO A 384 21.35 14.42 -3.34
N GLY A 385 21.85 15.57 -3.82
CA GLY A 385 21.73 16.85 -3.11
C GLY A 385 20.27 17.25 -2.92
N VAL A 386 19.47 17.15 -3.98
CA VAL A 386 18.02 17.41 -3.92
C VAL A 386 17.33 16.44 -2.99
N TYR A 387 17.62 15.13 -3.10
CA TYR A 387 17.05 14.12 -2.25
C TYR A 387 17.33 14.40 -0.76
N PHE A 388 18.57 14.66 -0.39
CA PHE A 388 18.95 14.92 1.00
C PHE A 388 18.35 16.23 1.53
N THR A 389 18.31 17.29 0.71
CA THR A 389 17.67 18.55 1.09
C THR A 389 16.16 18.37 1.38
N MET A 390 15.46 17.58 0.57
CA MET A 390 14.01 17.36 0.75
C MET A 390 13.68 16.49 1.98
N ASN A 391 14.56 15.60 2.37
CA ASN A 391 14.25 14.55 3.36
C ASN A 391 14.98 14.73 4.69
N SER A 392 16.00 15.57 4.78
CA SER A 392 16.72 15.83 6.05
C SER A 392 15.94 16.79 6.95
N PRO A 393 16.08 16.67 8.28
CA PRO A 393 15.47 17.60 9.21
C PRO A 393 15.95 19.05 8.97
N THR A 394 15.05 20.01 9.07
CA THR A 394 15.34 21.45 8.90
C THR A 394 16.44 21.97 9.84
N ALA A 395 16.63 21.33 10.99
CA ALA A 395 17.72 21.62 11.91
C ALA A 395 19.12 21.36 11.32
N LEU A 396 19.24 20.50 10.31
CA LEU A 396 20.50 20.18 9.64
C LEU A 396 20.73 21.01 8.37
N ILE A 397 19.65 21.30 7.65
CA ILE A 397 19.72 21.99 6.34
C ILE A 397 19.36 23.47 6.41
N GLY A 398 18.87 23.98 7.56
CA GLY A 398 18.37 25.36 7.68
C GLY A 398 16.98 25.57 7.08
N THR A 399 16.48 26.80 7.16
CA THR A 399 15.14 27.18 6.70
C THR A 399 15.14 28.00 5.40
N ASP A 400 16.30 28.39 4.90
CA ASP A 400 16.54 29.25 3.74
C ASP A 400 17.36 28.52 2.65
N ALA A 401 17.14 28.90 1.40
CA ALA A 401 17.80 28.29 0.25
C ALA A 401 19.34 28.40 0.32
N ALA A 402 19.90 29.41 1.01
CA ALA A 402 21.34 29.59 1.19
C ALA A 402 21.98 28.64 2.21
N SER A 403 21.19 28.10 3.15
CA SER A 403 21.65 27.12 4.13
C SER A 403 21.50 25.67 3.68
N ALA A 404 20.73 25.45 2.62
CA ALA A 404 20.45 24.11 2.06
C ALA A 404 21.43 23.70 0.93
N SER A 405 22.24 24.65 0.43
CA SER A 405 23.29 24.41 -0.58
C SER A 405 24.64 24.12 0.08
#